data_d0025477b96e6a634cea58927bed41b5
#
_entry.id   d0025477b96e6a634cea58927bed41b5
#
_cell.length_a   1.000
_cell.length_b   1.000
_cell.length_c   1.000
_cell.angle_alpha   90.00
_cell.angle_beta   90.00
_cell.angle_gamma   90.00
#
_symmetry.space_group_name_H-M   'P 1'
#
loop_
_entity.id
_entity.type
_entity.pdbx_description
1 polymer ?
#
loop_
_entity_poly.entity_id
_entity_poly.type
_entity_poly.pdbx_seq_one_letter_code
_entity_poly.pdbx_strand_id
1 'polypeptide(L)'
;MINGREKIVVVEGDDASRDLLRVAIESAGYEVFAFATAREGLEAARQPGTDLLVLDAAAAGANAPSARETLATVRGSAVTEEVRVIVLTGPGAGDRAAGLDLGADDAISRPWDAAELLARVRAQLRVRRADQQLLEKMHLAEEGQQIAHTAFDALAVTEKMASDAVSLNRRLKMGLAGVFAIAAVMAGTYFLFARSAQKDMQRTTTTIARLERGIVHQQDLMADARKLRQEQGAAGAALAGKDELQKQAADLQAKMANAGSDQGAALRKELDDTNARLKRIEQEGDSAQNLIRADVDSVCLLHVAVAFRNQQNGQRLRYAGLNPQGEPIQDSEGNPVLTLEGNGPEVKVDVFGTGFPAGVQGRIVTNRHVAQPWWNNDELSEVTNQGFTAEISSIHAYFPGDPRAFTAEIQEISKETDLATMRVDMKDLKRTALTIDPGKGAAVTGEPIVLMGYATGLAAILARTDEDTAQNIMTHSGSDVSQVLDELARRNLIHPLITQGHIGDILPDKIVFDAQTTSGGSGGPLFNQQGKVIGVTFAVLKGFGGSNFGIPIRFSEPLLASSAGHGAN
;
A
#
# COMPACT_ATOMS: atom_id res chain seq x y z
N MET A 1 -22.60 -10.46 18.37
CA MET A 1 -22.88 -9.61 17.18
C MET A 1 -23.76 -8.45 17.66
N ILE A 2 -23.16 -7.33 17.99
CA ILE A 2 -23.89 -6.11 18.34
C ILE A 2 -23.97 -5.31 17.05
N ASN A 3 -25.11 -5.38 16.36
CA ASN A 3 -25.41 -4.65 15.13
C ASN A 3 -25.86 -3.22 15.50
N GLY A 4 -25.07 -2.47 16.25
CA GLY A 4 -25.30 -1.06 16.55
C GLY A 4 -24.51 -0.19 15.55
N ARG A 5 -25.10 0.92 15.11
CA ARG A 5 -24.35 1.96 14.39
C ARG A 5 -23.28 2.51 15.30
N GLU A 6 -22.09 2.78 14.76
CA GLU A 6 -21.02 3.42 15.52
C GLU A 6 -21.43 4.81 15.97
N LYS A 7 -21.17 5.12 17.24
CA LYS A 7 -21.59 6.36 17.90
C LYS A 7 -20.48 7.40 17.85
N ILE A 8 -20.79 8.55 17.29
CA ILE A 8 -19.85 9.66 17.15
C ILE A 8 -20.39 10.86 17.92
N VAL A 9 -19.60 11.35 18.84
CA VAL A 9 -19.86 12.61 19.55
C VAL A 9 -19.18 13.74 18.81
N VAL A 10 -19.90 14.83 18.56
CA VAL A 10 -19.39 16.04 17.90
C VAL A 10 -19.51 17.20 18.87
N VAL A 11 -18.44 17.94 19.08
CA VAL A 11 -18.39 19.18 19.84
C VAL A 11 -17.99 20.33 18.93
N GLU A 12 -18.91 21.25 18.68
CA GLU A 12 -18.72 22.39 17.77
C GLU A 12 -19.53 23.57 18.29
N GLY A 13 -18.86 24.67 18.55
CA GLY A 13 -19.49 25.85 19.15
C GLY A 13 -20.41 26.62 18.19
N ASP A 14 -20.07 26.66 16.91
CA ASP A 14 -20.87 27.33 15.88
C ASP A 14 -22.04 26.45 15.43
N ASP A 15 -23.26 26.99 15.50
CA ASP A 15 -24.48 26.24 15.21
C ASP A 15 -24.53 25.72 13.76
N ALA A 16 -24.14 26.54 12.79
CA ALA A 16 -24.17 26.17 11.38
C ALA A 16 -23.11 25.09 11.05
N SER A 17 -21.91 25.24 11.59
CA SER A 17 -20.82 24.27 11.47
C SER A 17 -21.18 22.94 12.15
N ARG A 18 -21.82 23.00 13.33
CA ARG A 18 -22.27 21.83 14.07
C ARG A 18 -23.33 21.02 13.30
N ASP A 19 -24.30 21.72 12.70
CA ASP A 19 -25.31 21.07 11.86
C ASP A 19 -24.71 20.45 10.59
N LEU A 20 -23.75 21.13 9.95
CA LEU A 20 -23.04 20.58 8.79
C LEU A 20 -22.25 19.31 9.15
N LEU A 21 -21.52 19.32 10.27
CA LEU A 21 -20.80 18.15 10.77
C LEU A 21 -21.75 16.99 11.05
N ARG A 22 -22.85 17.28 11.75
CA ARG A 22 -23.87 16.28 12.08
C ARG A 22 -24.44 15.65 10.81
N VAL A 23 -24.92 16.45 9.87
CA VAL A 23 -25.51 15.96 8.62
C VAL A 23 -24.52 15.17 7.79
N ALA A 24 -23.26 15.64 7.68
CA ALA A 24 -22.23 14.94 6.93
C ALA A 24 -21.97 13.54 7.50
N ILE A 25 -21.84 13.42 8.82
CA ILE A 25 -21.51 12.15 9.49
C ILE A 25 -22.73 11.22 9.53
N GLU A 26 -23.94 11.73 9.79
CA GLU A 26 -25.19 10.95 9.75
C GLU A 26 -25.46 10.38 8.36
N SER A 27 -25.20 11.15 7.29
CA SER A 27 -25.39 10.70 5.91
C SER A 27 -24.50 9.51 5.53
N ALA A 28 -23.38 9.34 6.24
CA ALA A 28 -22.46 8.21 6.09
C ALA A 28 -22.89 6.97 6.91
N GLY A 29 -24.03 7.05 7.63
CA GLY A 29 -24.64 5.92 8.34
C GLY A 29 -24.27 5.80 9.82
N TYR A 30 -23.58 6.77 10.40
CA TYR A 30 -23.19 6.81 11.81
C TYR A 30 -24.30 7.38 12.69
N GLU A 31 -24.29 7.06 13.98
CA GLU A 31 -25.15 7.67 14.99
C GLU A 31 -24.40 8.88 15.59
N VAL A 32 -24.98 10.07 15.50
CA VAL A 32 -24.29 11.32 15.86
C VAL A 32 -24.98 12.03 17.01
N PHE A 33 -24.20 12.43 18.01
CA PHE A 33 -24.61 13.27 19.13
C PHE A 33 -23.79 14.56 19.09
N ALA A 34 -24.44 15.68 18.75
CA ALA A 34 -23.78 16.94 18.53
C ALA A 34 -24.08 17.92 19.68
N PHE A 35 -23.03 18.54 20.23
CA PHE A 35 -23.08 19.43 21.39
C PHE A 35 -22.35 20.74 21.10
N ALA A 36 -22.83 21.80 21.72
CA ALA A 36 -22.24 23.12 21.58
C ALA A 36 -21.01 23.31 22.49
N THR A 37 -20.91 22.56 23.58
CA THR A 37 -19.85 22.74 24.59
C THR A 37 -19.05 21.45 24.82
N ALA A 38 -17.76 21.64 25.12
CA ALA A 38 -16.87 20.53 25.44
C ALA A 38 -17.31 19.76 26.70
N ARG A 39 -17.99 20.40 27.64
CA ARG A 39 -18.53 19.76 28.84
C ARG A 39 -19.59 18.73 28.51
N GLU A 40 -20.60 19.12 27.72
CA GLU A 40 -21.68 18.23 27.31
C GLU A 40 -21.16 17.08 26.44
N GLY A 41 -20.26 17.39 25.49
CA GLY A 41 -19.62 16.38 24.66
C GLY A 41 -18.79 15.36 25.45
N LEU A 42 -18.08 15.81 26.52
CA LEU A 42 -17.32 14.91 27.38
C LEU A 42 -18.25 14.00 28.20
N GLU A 43 -19.37 14.51 28.70
CA GLU A 43 -20.37 13.68 29.38
C GLU A 43 -20.97 12.64 28.45
N ALA A 44 -21.27 13.03 27.21
CA ALA A 44 -21.76 12.09 26.18
C ALA A 44 -20.67 11.06 25.80
N ALA A 45 -19.41 11.45 25.68
CA ALA A 45 -18.31 10.56 25.39
C ALA A 45 -18.05 9.50 26.48
N ARG A 46 -18.44 9.77 27.71
CA ARG A 46 -18.37 8.81 28.82
C ARG A 46 -19.46 7.74 28.79
N GLN A 47 -20.49 7.91 27.97
CA GLN A 47 -21.54 6.91 27.84
C GLN A 47 -20.98 5.66 27.13
N PRO A 48 -21.35 4.46 27.59
CA PRO A 48 -20.89 3.23 26.97
C PRO A 48 -21.24 3.18 25.47
N GLY A 49 -20.27 2.74 24.67
CA GLY A 49 -20.45 2.55 23.22
C GLY A 49 -20.16 3.80 22.38
N THR A 50 -19.59 4.87 22.95
CA THR A 50 -19.04 5.95 22.15
C THR A 50 -17.75 5.50 21.46
N ASP A 51 -17.68 5.65 20.15
CA ASP A 51 -16.57 5.17 19.34
C ASP A 51 -15.59 6.26 18.95
N LEU A 52 -16.08 7.47 18.71
CA LEU A 52 -15.25 8.58 18.25
C LEU A 52 -15.80 9.92 18.76
N LEU A 53 -14.90 10.83 19.08
CA LEU A 53 -15.16 12.21 19.43
C LEU A 53 -14.55 13.14 18.37
N VAL A 54 -15.36 13.98 17.76
CA VAL A 54 -14.91 15.11 16.94
C VAL A 54 -14.99 16.37 17.80
N LEU A 55 -13.85 16.99 18.09
CA LEU A 55 -13.72 18.10 19.02
C LEU A 55 -13.22 19.36 18.31
N ASP A 56 -13.98 20.43 18.32
CA ASP A 56 -13.48 21.73 17.90
C ASP A 56 -12.50 22.30 18.94
N ALA A 57 -11.29 22.60 18.48
CA ALA A 57 -10.25 23.20 19.33
C ALA A 57 -10.65 24.57 19.89
N ALA A 58 -11.58 25.28 19.23
CA ALA A 58 -12.07 26.61 19.62
C ALA A 58 -13.39 26.58 20.40
N ALA A 59 -14.01 25.42 20.63
CA ALA A 59 -15.29 25.27 21.31
C ALA A 59 -15.19 25.53 22.84
N ALA A 60 -14.66 26.68 23.23
CA ALA A 60 -14.57 27.12 24.61
C ALA A 60 -15.73 28.08 24.92
N GLY A 61 -16.77 27.58 25.58
CA GLY A 61 -17.75 28.47 26.26
C GLY A 61 -17.15 29.12 27.50
N ALA A 62 -17.72 30.19 27.98
CA ALA A 62 -17.19 31.01 29.09
C ALA A 62 -16.87 30.26 30.42
N ASN A 63 -17.26 28.99 30.55
CA ASN A 63 -16.95 28.07 31.65
C ASN A 63 -16.75 26.61 31.18
N ALA A 64 -16.39 26.40 29.91
CA ALA A 64 -16.14 25.07 29.36
C ALA A 64 -14.63 24.73 29.42
N PRO A 65 -14.24 23.46 29.61
CA PRO A 65 -12.84 23.07 29.57
C PRO A 65 -12.25 23.34 28.18
N SER A 66 -11.01 23.76 28.12
CA SER A 66 -10.26 23.92 26.88
C SER A 66 -10.13 22.57 26.15
N ALA A 67 -9.81 22.61 24.85
CA ALA A 67 -9.54 21.38 24.09
C ALA A 67 -8.43 20.53 24.73
N ARG A 68 -7.39 21.19 25.31
CA ARG A 68 -6.32 20.52 26.07
C ARG A 68 -6.84 19.79 27.31
N GLU A 69 -7.67 20.44 28.11
CA GLU A 69 -8.24 19.85 29.32
C GLU A 69 -9.23 18.72 28.98
N THR A 70 -10.00 18.91 27.91
CA THR A 70 -10.92 17.89 27.40
C THR A 70 -10.17 16.63 26.95
N LEU A 71 -9.11 16.77 26.15
CA LEU A 71 -8.26 15.67 25.71
C LEU A 71 -7.55 14.98 26.87
N ALA A 72 -6.98 15.76 27.80
CA ALA A 72 -6.37 15.21 29.01
C ALA A 72 -7.38 14.39 29.84
N THR A 73 -8.63 14.84 29.92
CA THR A 73 -9.70 14.12 30.63
C THR A 73 -10.10 12.84 29.89
N VAL A 74 -10.19 12.87 28.55
CA VAL A 74 -10.50 11.70 27.72
C VAL A 74 -9.40 10.65 27.87
N ARG A 75 -8.14 11.01 27.83
CA ARG A 75 -6.99 10.10 27.94
C ARG A 75 -6.69 9.62 29.37
N GLY A 76 -7.09 10.41 30.37
CA GLY A 76 -6.88 10.07 31.78
C GLY A 76 -7.98 9.23 32.43
N SER A 77 -9.00 8.82 31.68
CA SER A 77 -10.12 8.04 32.18
C SER A 77 -10.23 6.69 31.49
N ALA A 78 -10.18 5.59 32.26
CA ALA A 78 -10.34 4.23 31.76
C ALA A 78 -11.65 3.98 30.96
N VAL A 79 -12.64 4.85 31.12
CA VAL A 79 -13.91 4.77 30.39
C VAL A 79 -13.83 5.36 28.99
N THR A 80 -12.96 6.36 28.80
CA THR A 80 -12.88 7.13 27.55
C THR A 80 -11.52 7.03 26.85
N GLU A 81 -10.52 6.38 27.46
CA GLU A 81 -9.18 6.28 26.88
C GLU A 81 -9.16 5.61 25.49
N GLU A 82 -10.10 4.69 25.26
CA GLU A 82 -10.27 4.00 23.98
C GLU A 82 -11.06 4.80 22.94
N VAL A 83 -11.72 5.90 23.34
CA VAL A 83 -12.47 6.74 22.41
C VAL A 83 -11.49 7.45 21.48
N ARG A 84 -11.62 7.27 20.19
CA ARG A 84 -10.80 7.97 19.20
C ARG A 84 -11.20 9.44 19.14
N VAL A 85 -10.22 10.32 19.00
CA VAL A 85 -10.45 11.76 18.97
C VAL A 85 -9.89 12.41 17.73
N ILE A 86 -10.75 13.08 16.97
CA ILE A 86 -10.36 13.96 15.86
C ILE A 86 -10.56 15.40 16.31
N VAL A 87 -9.52 16.23 16.24
CA VAL A 87 -9.62 17.65 16.58
C VAL A 87 -9.75 18.52 15.34
N LEU A 88 -10.74 19.42 15.33
CA LEU A 88 -10.88 20.46 14.32
C LEU A 88 -10.04 21.66 14.73
N THR A 89 -9.09 22.04 13.88
CA THR A 89 -8.08 23.08 14.19
C THR A 89 -8.22 24.30 13.28
N GLY A 90 -7.49 25.36 13.59
CA GLY A 90 -7.32 26.50 12.68
C GLY A 90 -6.64 26.14 11.36
N PRO A 91 -6.56 27.08 10.40
CA PRO A 91 -6.09 26.83 9.04
C PRO A 91 -4.58 26.63 8.93
N GLY A 92 -3.80 26.83 9.99
CA GLY A 92 -2.35 26.73 9.99
C GLY A 92 -1.84 25.29 10.11
N ALA A 93 -0.73 24.96 9.43
CA ALA A 93 -0.07 23.66 9.60
C ALA A 93 0.40 23.45 11.06
N GLY A 94 0.82 24.51 11.75
CA GLY A 94 1.16 24.49 13.17
C GLY A 94 -0.02 24.16 14.07
N ASP A 95 -1.24 24.55 13.71
CA ASP A 95 -2.44 24.28 14.50
C ASP A 95 -2.78 22.77 14.50
N ARG A 96 -2.56 22.07 13.37
CA ARG A 96 -2.73 20.62 13.28
C ARG A 96 -1.71 19.87 14.13
N ALA A 97 -0.44 20.28 14.04
CA ALA A 97 0.61 19.68 14.86
C ALA A 97 0.31 19.84 16.34
N ALA A 98 -0.10 21.05 16.77
CA ALA A 98 -0.51 21.32 18.14
C ALA A 98 -1.71 20.45 18.58
N GLY A 99 -2.70 20.20 17.70
CA GLY A 99 -3.83 19.31 17.98
C GLY A 99 -3.38 17.88 18.27
N LEU A 100 -2.46 17.34 17.47
CA LEU A 100 -1.90 15.99 17.66
C LEU A 100 -1.03 15.91 18.92
N ASP A 101 -0.20 16.92 19.18
CA ASP A 101 0.66 16.98 20.39
C ASP A 101 -0.17 17.05 21.70
N LEU A 102 -1.43 17.44 21.62
CA LEU A 102 -2.37 17.41 22.72
C LEU A 102 -2.94 16.02 23.03
N GLY A 103 -2.63 15.02 22.20
CA GLY A 103 -3.09 13.64 22.37
C GLY A 103 -4.33 13.29 21.53
N ALA A 104 -4.68 14.06 20.51
CA ALA A 104 -5.67 13.66 19.52
C ALA A 104 -5.12 12.55 18.61
N ASP A 105 -6.00 11.65 18.16
CA ASP A 105 -5.62 10.58 17.21
C ASP A 105 -5.51 11.11 15.78
N ASP A 106 -6.19 12.22 15.46
CA ASP A 106 -6.09 12.91 14.19
C ASP A 106 -6.51 14.39 14.32
N ALA A 107 -6.16 15.22 13.31
CA ALA A 107 -6.48 16.63 13.29
C ALA A 107 -6.86 17.10 11.88
N ILE A 108 -7.94 17.89 11.78
CA ILE A 108 -8.45 18.44 10.52
C ILE A 108 -8.44 19.96 10.61
N SER A 109 -7.89 20.63 9.60
CA SER A 109 -7.88 22.10 9.52
C SER A 109 -9.19 22.66 8.97
N ARG A 110 -9.57 23.83 9.45
CA ARG A 110 -10.64 24.63 8.87
C ARG A 110 -10.15 25.47 7.67
N PRO A 111 -10.94 25.68 6.63
CA PRO A 111 -12.24 25.04 6.39
C PRO A 111 -12.09 23.56 6.03
N TRP A 112 -12.86 22.69 6.66
CA TRP A 112 -12.80 21.25 6.40
C TRP A 112 -13.72 20.86 5.23
N ASP A 113 -13.35 19.82 4.52
CA ASP A 113 -14.13 19.17 3.49
C ASP A 113 -14.85 17.93 4.03
N ALA A 114 -16.11 17.72 3.63
CA ALA A 114 -16.91 16.61 4.12
C ALA A 114 -16.31 15.23 3.74
N ALA A 115 -15.69 15.11 2.56
CA ALA A 115 -15.08 13.87 2.13
C ALA A 115 -13.81 13.57 2.92
N GLU A 116 -12.99 14.60 3.24
CA GLU A 116 -11.83 14.48 4.11
C GLU A 116 -12.24 14.06 5.53
N LEU A 117 -13.21 14.76 6.12
CA LEU A 117 -13.72 14.43 7.45
C LEU A 117 -14.17 12.97 7.53
N LEU A 118 -15.01 12.52 6.59
CA LEU A 118 -15.52 11.15 6.55
C LEU A 118 -14.43 10.11 6.31
N ALA A 119 -13.40 10.43 5.52
CA ALA A 119 -12.26 9.55 5.31
C ALA A 119 -11.47 9.32 6.62
N ARG A 120 -11.24 10.38 7.40
CA ARG A 120 -10.56 10.33 8.69
C ARG A 120 -11.39 9.61 9.75
N VAL A 121 -12.69 9.90 9.81
CA VAL A 121 -13.63 9.17 10.69
C VAL A 121 -13.54 7.67 10.42
N ARG A 122 -13.63 7.25 9.15
CA ARG A 122 -13.50 5.82 8.77
C ARG A 122 -12.13 5.23 9.15
N ALA A 123 -11.05 6.01 9.02
CA ALA A 123 -9.72 5.56 9.38
C ALA A 123 -9.61 5.29 10.89
N GLN A 124 -10.05 6.23 11.73
CA GLN A 124 -9.99 6.09 13.18
C GLN A 124 -10.88 4.95 13.70
N LEU A 125 -12.07 4.78 13.13
CA LEU A 125 -12.97 3.68 13.49
C LEU A 125 -12.40 2.29 13.10
N ARG A 126 -11.65 2.20 11.99
CA ARG A 126 -10.94 0.94 11.64
C ARG A 126 -9.87 0.59 12.65
N VAL A 127 -9.07 1.57 13.09
CA VAL A 127 -8.04 1.36 14.11
C VAL A 127 -8.69 0.88 15.41
N ARG A 128 -9.76 1.55 15.87
CA ARG A 128 -10.49 1.15 17.07
C ARG A 128 -11.01 -0.30 17.01
N ARG A 129 -11.60 -0.70 15.88
CA ARG A 129 -12.07 -2.09 15.71
C ARG A 129 -10.93 -3.10 15.80
N ALA A 130 -9.76 -2.77 15.24
CA ALA A 130 -8.59 -3.64 15.32
C ALA A 130 -8.09 -3.80 16.77
N ASP A 131 -8.04 -2.70 17.52
CA ASP A 131 -7.67 -2.71 18.94
C ASP A 131 -8.64 -3.54 19.79
N GLN A 132 -9.95 -3.39 19.58
CA GLN A 132 -10.98 -4.18 20.27
C GLN A 132 -10.85 -5.68 19.96
N GLN A 133 -10.61 -6.05 18.71
CA GLN A 133 -10.41 -7.45 18.32
C GLN A 133 -9.16 -8.06 18.95
N LEU A 134 -8.11 -7.25 19.12
CA LEU A 134 -6.89 -7.69 19.78
C LEU A 134 -7.11 -7.95 21.27
N LEU A 135 -7.79 -7.05 21.97
CA LEU A 135 -8.16 -7.20 23.38
C LEU A 135 -9.05 -8.43 23.62
N GLU A 136 -10.05 -8.65 22.77
CA GLU A 136 -10.92 -9.84 22.85
C GLU A 136 -10.11 -11.14 22.68
N LYS A 137 -9.17 -11.18 21.75
CA LYS A 137 -8.28 -12.34 21.55
C LYS A 137 -7.36 -12.59 22.75
N MET A 138 -6.84 -11.52 23.37
CA MET A 138 -6.01 -11.64 24.57
C MET A 138 -6.82 -12.18 25.75
N HIS A 139 -8.06 -11.71 25.94
CA HIS A 139 -8.94 -12.19 27.01
C HIS A 139 -9.31 -13.68 26.85
N LEU A 140 -9.61 -14.10 25.62
CA LEU A 140 -9.86 -15.52 25.30
C LEU A 140 -8.62 -16.41 25.52
N ALA A 141 -7.41 -15.87 25.31
CA ALA A 141 -6.17 -16.59 25.58
C ALA A 141 -5.91 -16.75 27.10
N GLU A 142 -6.21 -15.73 27.89
CA GLU A 142 -6.11 -15.77 29.36
C GLU A 142 -7.11 -16.73 29.99
N GLU A 143 -8.38 -16.73 29.50
CA GLU A 143 -9.39 -17.71 29.93
C GLU A 143 -8.96 -19.14 29.60
N GLY A 144 -8.40 -19.36 28.42
CA GLY A 144 -7.85 -20.66 28.01
C GLY A 144 -6.72 -21.14 28.92
N GLN A 145 -5.86 -20.25 29.40
CA GLN A 145 -4.79 -20.56 30.35
C GLN A 145 -5.35 -20.92 31.75
N GLN A 146 -6.36 -20.20 32.22
CA GLN A 146 -7.01 -20.49 33.52
C GLN A 146 -7.72 -21.86 33.52
N ILE A 147 -8.41 -22.20 32.41
CA ILE A 147 -9.06 -23.53 32.25
C ILE A 147 -8.00 -24.65 32.24
N ALA A 148 -6.87 -24.45 31.59
CA ALA A 148 -5.76 -25.40 31.59
C ALA A 148 -5.18 -25.62 33.00
N HIS A 149 -5.02 -24.55 33.79
CA HIS A 149 -4.51 -24.62 35.17
C HIS A 149 -5.48 -25.36 36.10
N THR A 150 -6.77 -25.06 36.00
CA THR A 150 -7.80 -25.78 36.81
C THR A 150 -7.94 -27.24 36.44
N ALA A 151 -7.74 -27.62 35.18
CA ALA A 151 -7.70 -29.01 34.73
C ALA A 151 -6.48 -29.77 35.27
N PHE A 152 -5.32 -29.12 35.38
CA PHE A 152 -4.10 -29.67 35.98
C PHE A 152 -4.27 -29.91 37.51
N ASP A 153 -4.88 -28.97 38.22
CA ASP A 153 -5.14 -29.09 39.65
C ASP A 153 -6.15 -30.19 39.97
N ALA A 154 -7.17 -30.37 39.11
CA ALA A 154 -8.15 -31.47 39.24
C ALA A 154 -7.51 -32.86 39.02
N LEU A 155 -6.52 -32.96 38.10
CA LEU A 155 -5.74 -34.17 37.87
C LEU A 155 -4.86 -34.53 39.08
N ALA A 156 -4.24 -33.54 39.73
CA ALA A 156 -3.42 -33.73 40.92
C ALA A 156 -4.19 -34.20 42.12
N VAL A 157 -5.47 -33.79 42.27
CA VAL A 157 -6.36 -34.20 43.34
C VAL A 157 -6.87 -35.65 43.13
N THR A 158 -7.11 -36.09 41.89
CA THR A 158 -7.51 -37.47 41.58
C THR A 158 -6.38 -38.47 41.77
N GLU A 159 -5.14 -38.07 41.54
CA GLU A 159 -3.95 -38.89 41.75
C GLU A 159 -3.73 -39.21 43.25
N LYS A 160 -4.06 -38.26 44.13
CA LYS A 160 -3.91 -38.38 45.58
C LYS A 160 -5.00 -39.29 46.24
N MET A 161 -6.17 -39.37 45.63
CA MET A 161 -7.25 -40.26 46.10
C MET A 161 -7.13 -41.72 45.65
N ALA A 162 -6.32 -41.99 44.61
CA ALA A 162 -6.10 -43.34 44.09
C ALA A 162 -4.98 -44.12 44.78
N SER A 163 -4.19 -43.49 45.67
CA SER A 163 -3.00 -44.11 46.28
C SER A 163 -3.27 -44.97 47.49
N ASP A 164 -4.46 -44.91 48.10
CA ASP A 164 -4.72 -45.53 49.42
C ASP A 164 -5.50 -46.84 49.43
N ALA A 165 -5.85 -47.42 48.29
CA ALA A 165 -6.61 -48.66 48.28
C ALA A 165 -6.07 -49.70 47.27
N VAL A 166 -5.61 -50.83 47.85
CA VAL A 166 -5.47 -52.17 47.28
C VAL A 166 -4.13 -52.59 46.66
N SER A 167 -3.48 -53.47 47.39
CA SER A 167 -2.18 -54.13 47.12
C SER A 167 -2.20 -55.18 46.00
N LEU A 168 -0.99 -55.34 45.46
CA LEU A 168 -0.33 -56.38 44.67
C LEU A 168 -0.96 -56.91 43.36
N ASN A 169 -2.23 -57.17 43.27
CA ASN A 169 -2.86 -57.67 42.02
C ASN A 169 -3.20 -56.50 41.05
N ARG A 170 -3.02 -55.29 41.49
CA ARG A 170 -3.29 -54.04 40.79
C ARG A 170 -2.11 -53.58 39.93
N ARG A 171 -0.86 -53.96 40.28
CA ARG A 171 0.34 -53.43 39.56
C ARG A 171 0.42 -53.89 38.12
N LEU A 172 -0.07 -55.12 37.81
CA LEU A 172 -0.05 -55.62 36.43
C LEU A 172 -1.19 -54.98 35.56
N LYS A 173 -2.39 -54.77 36.18
CA LYS A 173 -3.50 -54.09 35.48
C LYS A 173 -3.28 -52.61 35.35
N MET A 174 -2.59 -51.95 36.29
CA MET A 174 -2.24 -50.53 36.21
C MET A 174 -1.16 -50.22 35.16
N GLY A 175 -0.23 -51.15 34.92
CA GLY A 175 0.75 -50.97 33.82
C GLY A 175 0.09 -50.94 32.44
N LEU A 176 -0.89 -51.84 32.22
CA LEU A 176 -1.66 -51.85 30.96
C LEU A 176 -2.60 -50.63 30.83
N ALA A 177 -3.29 -50.24 31.93
CA ALA A 177 -4.15 -49.05 31.92
C ALA A 177 -3.33 -47.74 31.73
N GLY A 178 -2.12 -47.67 32.31
CA GLY A 178 -1.21 -46.54 32.11
C GLY A 178 -0.75 -46.39 30.66
N VAL A 179 -0.42 -47.51 30.00
CA VAL A 179 -0.06 -47.51 28.58
C VAL A 179 -1.23 -47.07 27.69
N PHE A 180 -2.45 -47.56 28.01
CA PHE A 180 -3.64 -47.11 27.28
C PHE A 180 -4.00 -45.64 27.55
N ALA A 181 -3.82 -45.14 28.78
CA ALA A 181 -4.04 -43.74 29.10
C ALA A 181 -3.02 -42.82 28.41
N ILE A 182 -1.75 -43.20 28.39
CA ILE A 182 -0.71 -42.47 27.67
C ILE A 182 -0.97 -42.48 26.14
N ALA A 183 -1.38 -43.63 25.59
CA ALA A 183 -1.75 -43.74 24.19
C ALA A 183 -2.99 -42.89 23.85
N ALA A 184 -3.99 -42.85 24.74
CA ALA A 184 -5.18 -42.01 24.57
C ALA A 184 -4.87 -40.51 24.69
N VAL A 185 -4.00 -40.12 25.63
CA VAL A 185 -3.52 -38.72 25.73
C VAL A 185 -2.68 -38.34 24.52
N MET A 186 -1.79 -39.21 24.06
CA MET A 186 -1.02 -38.96 22.83
C MET A 186 -1.90 -38.90 21.60
N ALA A 187 -2.89 -39.76 21.46
CA ALA A 187 -3.87 -39.70 20.37
C ALA A 187 -4.76 -38.46 20.46
N GLY A 188 -5.15 -38.05 21.65
CA GLY A 188 -5.91 -36.81 21.89
C GLY A 188 -5.10 -35.54 21.59
N THR A 189 -3.85 -35.48 22.03
CA THR A 189 -2.97 -34.37 21.73
C THR A 189 -2.61 -34.33 20.26
N TYR A 190 -2.35 -35.48 19.62
CA TYR A 190 -2.16 -35.57 18.17
C TYR A 190 -3.41 -35.10 17.40
N PHE A 191 -4.60 -35.52 17.82
CA PHE A 191 -5.88 -35.11 17.22
C PHE A 191 -6.14 -33.60 17.37
N LEU A 192 -5.89 -33.04 18.57
CA LEU A 192 -6.00 -31.60 18.81
C LEU A 192 -4.96 -30.80 17.99
N PHE A 193 -3.74 -31.30 17.94
CA PHE A 193 -2.67 -30.70 17.13
C PHE A 193 -2.98 -30.76 15.63
N ALA A 194 -3.44 -31.92 15.13
CA ALA A 194 -3.84 -32.08 13.73
C ALA A 194 -5.04 -31.18 13.39
N ARG A 195 -5.98 -31.00 14.31
CA ARG A 195 -7.15 -30.14 14.13
C ARG A 195 -6.80 -28.66 14.18
N SER A 196 -5.83 -28.24 15.01
CA SER A 196 -5.32 -26.86 15.00
C SER A 196 -4.52 -26.58 13.75
N ALA A 197 -3.64 -27.48 13.34
CA ALA A 197 -2.87 -27.36 12.09
C ALA A 197 -3.79 -27.29 10.85
N GLN A 198 -4.89 -28.05 10.86
CA GLN A 198 -5.89 -28.02 9.78
C GLN A 198 -6.67 -26.69 9.75
N LYS A 199 -7.00 -26.12 10.93
CA LYS A 199 -7.63 -24.79 10.99
C LYS A 199 -6.68 -23.67 10.57
N ASP A 200 -5.41 -23.74 10.96
CA ASP A 200 -4.41 -22.76 10.59
C ASP A 200 -4.11 -22.85 9.08
N MET A 201 -4.10 -24.07 8.51
CA MET A 201 -3.99 -24.27 7.08
C MET A 201 -5.19 -23.68 6.33
N GLN A 202 -6.43 -23.89 6.81
CA GLN A 202 -7.63 -23.29 6.21
C GLN A 202 -7.60 -21.76 6.24
N ARG A 203 -7.14 -21.15 7.35
CA ARG A 203 -6.95 -19.69 7.44
C ARG A 203 -5.92 -19.21 6.45
N THR A 204 -4.78 -19.89 6.35
CA THR A 204 -3.73 -19.57 5.37
C THR A 204 -4.28 -19.71 3.95
N THR A 205 -5.06 -20.73 3.66
CA THR A 205 -5.70 -20.91 2.34
C THR A 205 -6.61 -19.73 1.99
N THR A 206 -7.45 -19.28 2.93
CA THR A 206 -8.33 -18.12 2.67
C THR A 206 -7.56 -16.82 2.51
N THR A 207 -6.46 -16.64 3.23
CA THR A 207 -5.61 -15.44 3.09
C THR A 207 -4.86 -15.44 1.77
N ILE A 208 -4.28 -16.57 1.38
CA ILE A 208 -3.59 -16.68 0.09
C ILE A 208 -4.58 -16.60 -1.07
N ALA A 209 -5.76 -17.21 -0.97
CA ALA A 209 -6.82 -17.04 -1.97
C ALA A 209 -7.30 -15.58 -2.09
N ARG A 210 -7.17 -14.78 -1.01
CA ARG A 210 -7.42 -13.33 -1.08
C ARG A 210 -6.26 -12.60 -1.73
N LEU A 211 -5.01 -12.96 -1.41
CA LEU A 211 -3.80 -12.47 -2.06
C LEU A 211 -3.80 -12.83 -3.55
N GLU A 212 -4.13 -14.05 -3.91
CA GLU A 212 -4.22 -14.48 -5.31
C GLU A 212 -5.37 -13.81 -6.07
N ARG A 213 -6.48 -13.48 -5.43
CA ARG A 213 -7.55 -12.65 -6.02
C ARG A 213 -7.13 -11.19 -6.18
N GLY A 214 -6.20 -10.70 -5.38
CA GLY A 214 -5.53 -9.40 -5.56
C GLY A 214 -4.37 -9.45 -6.55
N ILE A 215 -3.84 -10.65 -6.83
CA ILE A 215 -2.75 -10.96 -7.75
C ILE A 215 -3.34 -11.82 -8.86
N VAL A 216 -3.76 -11.22 -9.81
CA VAL A 216 -4.16 -11.47 -11.18
C VAL A 216 -4.16 -12.92 -11.61
N HIS A 217 -5.31 -13.57 -11.58
CA HIS A 217 -5.62 -14.74 -12.39
C HIS A 217 -5.54 -14.37 -13.90
N GLN A 218 -5.17 -15.32 -14.75
CA GLN A 218 -5.02 -15.10 -16.19
C GLN A 218 -6.26 -14.45 -16.85
N GLN A 219 -7.47 -14.80 -16.39
CA GLN A 219 -8.72 -14.19 -16.85
C GLN A 219 -8.90 -12.76 -16.33
N ASP A 220 -8.50 -12.48 -15.08
CA ASP A 220 -8.55 -11.16 -14.48
C ASP A 220 -7.53 -10.21 -15.13
N LEU A 221 -6.32 -10.69 -15.48
CA LEU A 221 -5.32 -9.92 -16.24
C LEU A 221 -5.87 -9.42 -17.57
N MET A 222 -6.52 -10.30 -18.31
CA MET A 222 -7.10 -9.93 -19.60
C MET A 222 -8.32 -9.01 -19.42
N ALA A 223 -9.11 -9.20 -18.37
CA ALA A 223 -10.23 -8.31 -18.03
C ALA A 223 -9.73 -6.93 -17.62
N ASP A 224 -8.71 -6.86 -16.76
CA ASP A 224 -8.07 -5.61 -16.34
C ASP A 224 -7.37 -4.92 -17.51
N ALA A 225 -6.69 -5.68 -18.37
CA ALA A 225 -6.09 -5.14 -19.58
C ALA A 225 -7.13 -4.54 -20.54
N ARG A 226 -8.30 -5.17 -20.71
CA ARG A 226 -9.41 -4.63 -21.51
C ARG A 226 -9.98 -3.36 -20.89
N LYS A 227 -10.17 -3.33 -19.58
CA LYS A 227 -10.64 -2.16 -18.85
C LYS A 227 -9.68 -0.98 -18.98
N LEU A 228 -8.37 -1.22 -18.76
CA LEU A 228 -7.32 -0.20 -18.94
C LEU A 228 -7.27 0.32 -20.39
N ARG A 229 -7.46 -0.53 -21.39
CA ARG A 229 -7.51 -0.12 -22.81
C ARG A 229 -8.69 0.81 -23.08
N GLN A 230 -9.85 0.56 -22.47
CA GLN A 230 -11.02 1.45 -22.56
C GLN A 230 -10.78 2.79 -21.87
N GLU A 231 -10.16 2.78 -20.69
CA GLU A 231 -9.84 4.00 -19.92
C GLU A 231 -8.77 4.86 -20.61
N GLN A 232 -7.76 4.25 -21.24
CA GLN A 232 -6.73 4.97 -22.01
C GLN A 232 -7.27 5.64 -23.26
N GLY A 233 -8.32 5.08 -23.88
CA GLY A 233 -9.03 5.72 -24.99
C GLY A 233 -9.72 7.03 -24.62
N ALA A 234 -9.99 7.24 -23.32
CA ALA A 234 -10.60 8.47 -22.80
C ALA A 234 -9.58 9.55 -22.37
N ALA A 235 -8.27 9.20 -22.27
CA ALA A 235 -7.23 10.10 -21.73
C ALA A 235 -6.63 11.10 -22.76
N GLY A 236 -7.24 11.28 -23.91
CA GLY A 236 -6.84 12.28 -24.94
C GLY A 236 -6.94 13.77 -24.52
N ALA A 237 -7.19 14.05 -23.23
CA ALA A 237 -7.48 15.40 -22.74
C ALA A 237 -6.27 16.37 -22.69
N ALA A 238 -5.03 15.86 -22.64
CA ALA A 238 -3.84 16.72 -22.56
C ALA A 238 -3.49 17.41 -23.91
N LEU A 239 -3.82 16.78 -25.04
CA LEU A 239 -3.71 17.40 -26.37
C LEU A 239 -4.75 18.50 -26.59
N ALA A 240 -5.92 18.41 -25.96
CA ALA A 240 -6.98 19.39 -26.10
C ALA A 240 -6.57 20.80 -25.58
N GLY A 241 -5.69 20.88 -24.59
CA GLY A 241 -5.24 22.15 -24.02
C GLY A 241 -4.34 22.95 -24.98
N LYS A 242 -3.48 22.30 -25.76
CA LYS A 242 -2.63 22.97 -26.77
C LYS A 242 -3.48 23.47 -27.93
N ASP A 243 -4.37 22.63 -28.44
CA ASP A 243 -5.26 22.98 -29.55
C ASP A 243 -6.18 24.15 -29.19
N GLU A 244 -6.67 24.20 -27.93
CA GLU A 244 -7.50 25.30 -27.45
C GLU A 244 -6.73 26.62 -27.37
N LEU A 245 -5.50 26.60 -26.83
CA LEU A 245 -4.63 27.78 -26.81
C LEU A 245 -4.23 28.25 -28.21
N GLN A 246 -4.03 27.33 -29.16
CA GLN A 246 -3.78 27.69 -30.55
C GLN A 246 -4.97 28.36 -31.21
N LYS A 247 -6.20 27.84 -30.94
CA LYS A 247 -7.46 28.48 -31.38
C LYS A 247 -7.63 29.86 -30.74
N GLN A 248 -7.35 29.98 -29.45
CA GLN A 248 -7.45 31.24 -28.71
C GLN A 248 -6.46 32.27 -29.27
N ALA A 249 -5.21 31.88 -29.57
CA ALA A 249 -4.22 32.77 -30.22
C ALA A 249 -4.68 33.23 -31.61
N ALA A 250 -5.25 32.31 -32.41
CA ALA A 250 -5.78 32.64 -33.73
C ALA A 250 -6.99 33.59 -33.65
N ASP A 251 -7.89 33.40 -32.71
CA ASP A 251 -9.05 34.27 -32.46
C ASP A 251 -8.60 35.69 -32.02
N LEU A 252 -7.62 35.75 -31.10
CA LEU A 252 -7.02 37.03 -30.69
C LEU A 252 -6.34 37.77 -31.85
N GLN A 253 -5.64 37.07 -32.73
CA GLN A 253 -5.07 37.65 -33.95
C GLN A 253 -6.14 38.22 -34.90
N ALA A 254 -7.25 37.46 -35.08
CA ALA A 254 -8.37 37.89 -35.88
C ALA A 254 -9.10 39.13 -35.31
N LYS A 255 -9.26 39.18 -33.99
CA LYS A 255 -9.84 40.35 -33.28
C LYS A 255 -8.92 41.57 -33.38
N MET A 256 -7.60 41.38 -33.30
CA MET A 256 -6.66 42.48 -33.47
C MET A 256 -6.70 43.12 -34.85
N ALA A 257 -6.95 42.34 -35.91
CA ALA A 257 -7.06 42.86 -37.27
C ALA A 257 -8.22 43.86 -37.45
N ASN A 258 -9.23 43.81 -36.56
CA ASN A 258 -10.45 44.64 -36.61
C ASN A 258 -10.53 45.65 -35.45
N ALA A 259 -9.51 45.76 -34.58
CA ALA A 259 -9.56 46.59 -33.38
C ALA A 259 -8.97 48.00 -33.60
N GLY A 260 -9.59 49.02 -32.97
CA GLY A 260 -9.04 50.37 -32.87
C GLY A 260 -7.85 50.48 -31.91
N SER A 261 -7.13 51.61 -31.88
CA SER A 261 -5.83 51.79 -31.20
C SER A 261 -5.80 51.38 -29.72
N ASP A 262 -6.86 51.68 -28.96
CA ASP A 262 -6.89 51.42 -27.50
C ASP A 262 -7.23 49.96 -27.14
N GLN A 263 -8.07 49.30 -27.93
CA GLN A 263 -8.34 47.88 -27.79
C GLN A 263 -7.22 47.01 -28.31
N GLY A 264 -6.46 47.50 -29.31
CA GLY A 264 -5.33 46.81 -29.91
C GLY A 264 -4.19 46.53 -28.93
N ALA A 265 -3.93 47.45 -27.97
CA ALA A 265 -2.88 47.25 -26.97
C ALA A 265 -3.21 46.13 -25.94
N ALA A 266 -4.47 46.05 -25.51
CA ALA A 266 -4.92 45.00 -24.59
C ALA A 266 -4.91 43.62 -25.26
N LEU A 267 -5.42 43.53 -26.49
CA LEU A 267 -5.41 42.29 -27.28
C LEU A 267 -3.98 41.81 -27.62
N ARG A 268 -3.06 42.73 -27.88
CA ARG A 268 -1.63 42.37 -28.04
C ARG A 268 -1.05 41.73 -26.81
N LYS A 269 -1.29 42.32 -25.64
CA LYS A 269 -0.81 41.75 -24.37
C LYS A 269 -1.35 40.35 -24.14
N GLU A 270 -2.65 40.15 -24.37
CA GLU A 270 -3.29 38.86 -24.22
C GLU A 270 -2.78 37.81 -25.22
N LEU A 271 -2.50 38.23 -26.46
CA LEU A 271 -1.87 37.38 -27.47
C LEU A 271 -0.42 37.02 -27.11
N ASP A 272 0.36 38.01 -26.64
CA ASP A 272 1.74 37.78 -26.19
C ASP A 272 1.78 36.82 -25.00
N ASP A 273 0.87 36.95 -24.03
CA ASP A 273 0.70 36.04 -22.89
C ASP A 273 0.29 34.63 -23.35
N THR A 274 -0.63 34.52 -24.31
CA THR A 274 -1.06 33.23 -24.88
C THR A 274 0.05 32.54 -25.65
N ASN A 275 0.80 33.29 -26.48
CA ASN A 275 1.97 32.79 -27.22
C ASN A 275 3.11 32.38 -26.26
N ALA A 276 3.32 33.11 -25.18
CA ALA A 276 4.29 32.75 -24.15
C ALA A 276 3.93 31.41 -23.46
N ARG A 277 2.62 31.18 -23.19
CA ARG A 277 2.13 29.90 -22.66
C ARG A 277 2.31 28.76 -23.66
N LEU A 278 1.96 28.96 -24.93
CA LEU A 278 2.17 27.98 -26.00
C LEU A 278 3.65 27.61 -26.13
N LYS A 279 4.53 28.60 -26.20
CA LYS A 279 5.98 28.39 -26.29
C LYS A 279 6.52 27.60 -25.10
N ARG A 280 6.00 27.86 -23.88
CA ARG A 280 6.40 27.11 -22.69
C ARG A 280 5.96 25.64 -22.80
N ILE A 281 4.72 25.37 -23.19
CA ILE A 281 4.22 24.00 -23.39
C ILE A 281 5.03 23.25 -24.46
N GLU A 282 5.41 23.93 -25.54
CA GLU A 282 6.27 23.36 -26.60
C GLU A 282 7.67 23.03 -26.07
N GLN A 283 8.29 23.94 -25.34
CA GLN A 283 9.62 23.73 -24.76
C GLN A 283 9.63 22.60 -23.73
N GLU A 284 8.58 22.51 -22.88
CA GLU A 284 8.39 21.43 -21.93
C GLU A 284 8.21 20.09 -22.65
N GLY A 285 7.40 20.07 -23.72
CA GLY A 285 7.19 18.88 -24.55
C GLY A 285 8.47 18.40 -25.26
N ASP A 286 9.24 19.31 -25.84
CA ASP A 286 10.51 18.99 -26.51
C ASP A 286 11.56 18.47 -25.51
N SER A 287 11.66 19.09 -24.33
CA SER A 287 12.54 18.63 -23.25
C SER A 287 12.16 17.23 -22.77
N ALA A 288 10.87 16.99 -22.54
CA ALA A 288 10.37 15.68 -22.14
C ALA A 288 10.63 14.62 -23.23
N GLN A 289 10.42 14.94 -24.53
CA GLN A 289 10.67 13.99 -25.62
C GLN A 289 12.16 13.62 -25.73
N ASN A 290 13.07 14.58 -25.57
CA ASN A 290 14.50 14.32 -25.61
C ASN A 290 14.94 13.41 -24.46
N LEU A 291 14.46 13.68 -23.26
CA LEU A 291 14.68 12.86 -22.07
C LEU A 291 14.14 11.44 -22.25
N ILE A 292 12.92 11.29 -22.74
CA ILE A 292 12.31 9.99 -23.02
C ILE A 292 13.19 9.18 -23.97
N ARG A 293 13.63 9.76 -25.07
CA ARG A 293 14.49 9.08 -26.05
C ARG A 293 15.85 8.66 -25.47
N ALA A 294 16.39 9.44 -24.53
CA ALA A 294 17.69 9.17 -23.94
C ALA A 294 17.64 8.04 -22.88
N ASP A 295 16.60 8.03 -22.04
CA ASP A 295 16.62 7.31 -20.77
C ASP A 295 15.57 6.20 -20.64
N VAL A 296 14.56 6.14 -21.54
CA VAL A 296 13.46 5.16 -21.46
C VAL A 296 13.95 3.72 -21.41
N ASP A 297 14.99 3.39 -22.16
CA ASP A 297 15.55 2.05 -22.23
C ASP A 297 16.33 1.66 -20.97
N SER A 298 16.63 2.60 -20.10
CA SER A 298 17.31 2.35 -18.82
C SER A 298 16.35 2.07 -17.67
N VAL A 299 15.04 2.35 -17.82
CA VAL A 299 14.05 2.06 -16.79
C VAL A 299 13.51 0.63 -16.95
N CYS A 300 13.75 -0.23 -15.96
CA CYS A 300 13.38 -1.65 -16.03
C CYS A 300 12.12 -1.96 -15.24
N LEU A 301 11.39 -2.97 -15.72
CA LEU A 301 10.38 -3.67 -14.94
C LEU A 301 11.09 -4.60 -13.96
N LEU A 302 10.73 -4.54 -12.70
CA LEU A 302 11.13 -5.49 -11.68
C LEU A 302 9.97 -6.45 -11.42
N HIS A 303 10.26 -7.74 -11.49
CA HIS A 303 9.39 -8.83 -11.10
C HIS A 303 9.99 -9.55 -9.92
N VAL A 304 9.29 -9.59 -8.80
CA VAL A 304 9.71 -10.22 -7.55
C VAL A 304 8.72 -11.33 -7.22
N ALA A 305 9.17 -12.57 -7.22
CA ALA A 305 8.38 -13.72 -6.82
C ALA A 305 8.66 -14.05 -5.35
N VAL A 306 7.62 -14.04 -4.52
CA VAL A 306 7.68 -14.33 -3.08
C VAL A 306 7.11 -15.71 -2.83
N ALA A 307 7.86 -16.57 -2.16
CA ALA A 307 7.42 -17.86 -1.67
C ALA A 307 7.25 -17.85 -0.15
N PHE A 308 6.60 -18.88 0.39
CA PHE A 308 6.31 -19.00 1.80
C PHE A 308 6.88 -20.29 2.38
N ARG A 309 7.55 -20.18 3.51
CA ARG A 309 8.14 -21.30 4.25
C ARG A 309 7.51 -21.39 5.63
N ASN A 310 7.05 -22.57 6.00
CA ASN A 310 6.55 -22.82 7.34
C ASN A 310 7.69 -22.70 8.38
N GLN A 311 7.47 -21.91 9.43
CA GLN A 311 8.49 -21.61 10.45
C GLN A 311 8.86 -22.81 11.32
N GLN A 312 7.93 -23.77 11.51
CA GLN A 312 8.14 -24.90 12.41
C GLN A 312 8.96 -26.02 11.78
N ASN A 313 8.70 -26.35 10.50
CA ASN A 313 9.32 -27.49 9.84
C ASN A 313 10.16 -27.11 8.60
N GLY A 314 10.20 -25.84 8.23
CA GLY A 314 10.98 -25.35 7.08
C GLY A 314 10.42 -25.77 5.71
N GLN A 315 9.25 -26.41 5.65
CA GLN A 315 8.64 -26.83 4.38
C GLN A 315 8.05 -25.64 3.64
N ARG A 316 8.12 -25.68 2.31
CA ARG A 316 7.55 -24.66 1.44
C ARG A 316 6.06 -24.90 1.25
N LEU A 317 5.30 -23.81 1.25
CA LEU A 317 3.88 -23.85 0.93
C LEU A 317 3.69 -24.15 -0.56
N ARG A 318 2.81 -25.12 -0.87
CA ARG A 318 2.56 -25.63 -2.22
C ARG A 318 1.09 -25.72 -2.51
N TYR A 319 0.72 -25.68 -3.76
CA TYR A 319 -0.59 -26.15 -4.20
C TYR A 319 -0.65 -27.67 -4.04
N ALA A 320 -1.81 -28.21 -3.71
CA ALA A 320 -1.99 -29.67 -3.62
C ALA A 320 -1.84 -30.35 -5.00
N GLY A 321 -2.11 -29.61 -6.06
CA GLY A 321 -1.94 -30.04 -7.45
C GLY A 321 -2.48 -29.00 -8.42
N LEU A 322 -2.33 -29.28 -9.71
CA LEU A 322 -2.91 -28.50 -10.79
C LEU A 322 -3.98 -29.33 -11.51
N ASN A 323 -5.00 -28.67 -12.05
CA ASN A 323 -5.97 -29.24 -12.97
C ASN A 323 -5.36 -29.42 -14.38
N PRO A 324 -6.04 -30.07 -15.33
CA PRO A 324 -5.52 -30.22 -16.70
C PRO A 324 -5.29 -28.91 -17.46
N GLN A 325 -5.85 -27.81 -16.99
CA GLN A 325 -5.67 -26.45 -17.52
C GLN A 325 -4.45 -25.75 -16.92
N GLY A 326 -3.74 -26.40 -15.97
CA GLY A 326 -2.58 -25.84 -15.29
C GLY A 326 -2.92 -24.89 -14.12
N GLU A 327 -4.18 -24.83 -13.69
CA GLU A 327 -4.64 -24.02 -12.57
C GLU A 327 -4.62 -24.83 -11.27
N PRO A 328 -4.44 -24.19 -10.09
CA PRO A 328 -4.54 -24.88 -8.81
C PRO A 328 -5.87 -25.59 -8.62
N ILE A 329 -5.82 -26.80 -8.07
CA ILE A 329 -7.03 -27.52 -7.65
C ILE A 329 -7.73 -26.70 -6.58
N GLN A 330 -9.04 -26.50 -6.74
CA GLN A 330 -9.86 -25.69 -5.85
C GLN A 330 -10.73 -26.58 -4.93
N ASP A 331 -11.04 -26.05 -3.76
CA ASP A 331 -12.01 -26.64 -2.85
C ASP A 331 -13.47 -26.33 -3.29
N SER A 332 -14.45 -26.77 -2.50
CA SER A 332 -15.88 -26.51 -2.78
C SER A 332 -16.29 -25.04 -2.72
N GLU A 333 -15.45 -24.17 -2.17
CA GLU A 333 -15.66 -22.72 -2.05
C GLU A 333 -14.92 -21.94 -3.14
N GLY A 334 -14.20 -22.66 -4.04
CA GLY A 334 -13.41 -22.07 -5.12
C GLY A 334 -12.04 -21.55 -4.69
N ASN A 335 -11.56 -21.91 -3.49
CA ASN A 335 -10.24 -21.52 -3.04
C ASN A 335 -9.21 -22.59 -3.43
N PRO A 336 -7.95 -22.21 -3.77
CA PRO A 336 -6.90 -23.15 -4.07
C PRO A 336 -6.59 -24.04 -2.86
N VAL A 337 -6.45 -25.35 -3.06
CA VAL A 337 -6.07 -26.28 -2.00
C VAL A 337 -4.57 -26.21 -1.79
N LEU A 338 -4.15 -25.79 -0.59
CA LEU A 338 -2.76 -25.66 -0.20
C LEU A 338 -2.29 -26.80 0.68
N THR A 339 -0.99 -27.12 0.61
CA THR A 339 -0.35 -28.17 1.38
C THR A 339 1.10 -27.82 1.72
N LEU A 340 1.60 -28.45 2.77
CA LEU A 340 3.04 -28.46 3.08
C LEU A 340 3.72 -29.74 2.56
N GLU A 341 2.94 -30.72 2.10
CA GLU A 341 3.43 -32.03 1.64
C GLU A 341 3.17 -32.20 0.15
N GLY A 342 3.90 -33.13 -0.47
CA GLY A 342 3.71 -33.46 -1.89
C GLY A 342 4.62 -32.68 -2.83
N ASN A 343 4.38 -32.86 -4.15
CA ASN A 343 5.22 -32.34 -5.23
C ASN A 343 4.50 -31.27 -6.08
N GLY A 344 3.39 -30.72 -5.61
CA GLY A 344 2.70 -29.62 -6.30
C GLY A 344 3.58 -28.37 -6.42
N PRO A 345 3.26 -27.44 -7.33
CA PRO A 345 4.02 -26.19 -7.48
C PRO A 345 4.04 -25.39 -6.18
N GLU A 346 5.13 -24.67 -5.97
CA GLU A 346 5.22 -23.73 -4.85
C GLU A 346 4.23 -22.58 -5.03
N VAL A 347 3.59 -22.19 -3.94
CA VAL A 347 2.77 -20.98 -3.91
C VAL A 347 3.69 -19.77 -4.00
N LYS A 348 3.49 -18.96 -5.03
CA LYS A 348 4.23 -17.72 -5.26
C LYS A 348 3.28 -16.55 -5.38
N VAL A 349 3.71 -15.44 -4.84
CA VAL A 349 3.08 -14.14 -5.00
C VAL A 349 3.98 -13.29 -5.86
N ASP A 350 3.47 -12.82 -6.98
CA ASP A 350 4.21 -12.02 -7.94
C ASP A 350 3.98 -10.53 -7.67
N VAL A 351 5.07 -9.80 -7.44
CA VAL A 351 5.07 -8.37 -7.18
C VAL A 351 5.81 -7.66 -8.31
N PHE A 352 5.21 -6.59 -8.79
CA PHE A 352 5.77 -5.76 -9.84
C PHE A 352 6.21 -4.42 -9.28
N GLY A 353 7.34 -3.95 -9.77
CA GLY A 353 7.86 -2.61 -9.48
C GLY A 353 8.66 -2.07 -10.64
N THR A 354 9.16 -0.89 -10.44
CA THR A 354 10.05 -0.21 -11.37
C THR A 354 11.42 -0.08 -10.74
N GLY A 355 12.46 -0.13 -11.57
CA GLY A 355 13.82 0.17 -11.16
C GLY A 355 14.59 0.92 -12.24
N PHE A 356 15.67 1.55 -11.85
CA PHE A 356 16.55 2.26 -12.79
C PHE A 356 18.00 2.20 -12.34
N PRO A 357 18.97 2.12 -13.27
CA PRO A 357 20.39 2.10 -12.93
C PRO A 357 20.85 3.49 -12.48
N ALA A 358 21.57 3.53 -11.36
CA ALA A 358 22.20 4.75 -10.85
C ALA A 358 23.56 4.43 -10.19
N GLY A 359 24.48 5.37 -10.26
CA GLY A 359 25.83 5.21 -9.70
C GLY A 359 26.67 4.22 -10.50
N VAL A 360 27.15 3.14 -9.84
CA VAL A 360 27.98 2.13 -10.50
C VAL A 360 27.17 1.20 -11.39
N GLN A 361 27.79 0.70 -12.44
CA GLN A 361 27.16 -0.22 -13.39
C GLN A 361 26.54 -1.43 -12.71
N GLY A 362 25.32 -1.78 -13.11
CA GLY A 362 24.58 -2.91 -12.58
C GLY A 362 23.82 -2.65 -11.28
N ARG A 363 23.92 -1.46 -10.72
CA ARG A 363 23.15 -1.07 -9.55
C ARG A 363 21.84 -0.45 -9.94
N ILE A 364 20.75 -1.02 -9.46
CA ILE A 364 19.37 -0.59 -9.70
C ILE A 364 18.83 0.02 -8.41
N VAL A 365 18.28 1.22 -8.49
CA VAL A 365 17.51 1.86 -7.41
C VAL A 365 16.04 1.50 -7.56
N THR A 366 15.39 1.18 -6.47
CA THR A 366 13.95 0.90 -6.38
C THR A 366 13.42 1.19 -4.97
N ASN A 367 12.13 0.90 -4.71
CA ASN A 367 11.60 0.97 -3.36
C ASN A 367 11.90 -0.28 -2.53
N ARG A 368 11.94 -0.10 -1.20
CA ARG A 368 12.08 -1.21 -0.24
C ARG A 368 10.91 -2.17 -0.34
N HIS A 369 9.66 -1.70 -0.42
CA HIS A 369 8.49 -2.57 -0.53
C HIS A 369 8.45 -3.38 -1.83
N VAL A 370 9.20 -2.98 -2.87
CA VAL A 370 9.42 -3.81 -4.08
C VAL A 370 10.47 -4.88 -3.80
N ALA A 371 11.57 -4.52 -3.11
CA ALA A 371 12.63 -5.45 -2.75
C ALA A 371 12.23 -6.42 -1.62
N GLN A 372 11.42 -5.96 -0.67
CA GLN A 372 10.86 -6.71 0.43
C GLN A 372 9.34 -6.57 0.44
N PRO A 373 8.59 -7.31 -0.39
CA PRO A 373 7.13 -7.13 -0.55
C PRO A 373 6.32 -7.28 0.73
N TRP A 374 6.82 -7.96 1.73
CA TRP A 374 6.17 -8.10 3.05
C TRP A 374 6.41 -6.90 3.98
N TRP A 375 7.27 -5.96 3.61
CA TRP A 375 7.48 -4.75 4.39
C TRP A 375 6.32 -3.77 4.20
N ASN A 376 5.65 -3.39 5.30
CA ASN A 376 4.45 -2.54 5.31
C ASN A 376 3.30 -3.03 4.40
N ASN A 377 3.17 -4.36 4.28
CA ASN A 377 2.09 -4.99 3.53
C ASN A 377 1.25 -5.85 4.49
N ASP A 378 0.05 -5.39 4.81
CA ASP A 378 -0.84 -6.03 5.77
C ASP A 378 -1.25 -7.45 5.33
N GLU A 379 -1.46 -7.66 4.03
CA GLU A 379 -1.89 -8.95 3.49
C GLU A 379 -0.77 -10.00 3.60
N LEU A 380 0.46 -9.65 3.23
CA LEU A 380 1.61 -10.54 3.39
C LEU A 380 1.98 -10.72 4.87
N SER A 381 1.78 -9.70 5.70
CA SER A 381 1.94 -9.80 7.16
C SER A 381 0.95 -10.78 7.78
N GLU A 382 -0.28 -10.87 7.26
CA GLU A 382 -1.26 -11.85 7.74
C GLU A 382 -0.78 -13.29 7.52
N VAL A 383 -0.16 -13.60 6.37
CA VAL A 383 0.45 -14.93 6.11
C VAL A 383 1.61 -15.20 7.07
N THR A 384 2.47 -14.20 7.32
CA THR A 384 3.59 -14.39 8.26
C THR A 384 3.11 -14.60 9.69
N ASN A 385 2.03 -13.95 10.12
CA ASN A 385 1.40 -14.15 11.43
C ASN A 385 0.76 -15.54 11.60
N GLN A 386 0.50 -16.25 10.50
CA GLN A 386 0.00 -17.63 10.49
C GLN A 386 1.10 -18.68 10.56
N GLY A 387 2.33 -18.31 10.91
CA GLY A 387 3.46 -19.22 11.10
C GLY A 387 4.25 -19.50 9.81
N PHE A 388 4.17 -18.62 8.83
CA PHE A 388 5.00 -18.66 7.62
C PHE A 388 6.01 -17.52 7.60
N THR A 389 7.15 -17.77 6.96
CA THR A 389 8.13 -16.75 6.59
C THR A 389 8.04 -16.51 5.10
N ALA A 390 7.86 -15.26 4.71
CA ALA A 390 7.98 -14.85 3.31
C ALA A 390 9.46 -14.80 2.92
N GLU A 391 9.79 -15.39 1.79
CA GLU A 391 11.16 -15.38 1.23
C GLU A 391 11.13 -15.04 -0.25
N ILE A 392 12.16 -14.35 -0.73
CA ILE A 392 12.31 -14.11 -2.17
C ILE A 392 12.63 -15.43 -2.87
N SER A 393 11.78 -15.83 -3.80
CA SER A 393 12.01 -16.98 -4.69
C SER A 393 12.90 -16.58 -5.87
N SER A 394 12.59 -15.44 -6.50
CA SER A 394 13.40 -14.87 -7.58
C SER A 394 13.15 -13.37 -7.73
N ILE A 395 14.13 -12.65 -8.25
CA ILE A 395 13.97 -11.28 -8.72
C ILE A 395 14.52 -11.21 -10.14
N HIS A 396 13.72 -10.69 -11.05
CA HIS A 396 14.12 -10.45 -12.43
C HIS A 396 13.90 -8.99 -12.82
N ALA A 397 14.86 -8.44 -13.55
CA ALA A 397 14.76 -7.14 -14.18
C ALA A 397 14.63 -7.32 -15.71
N TYR A 398 13.65 -6.66 -16.29
CA TYR A 398 13.41 -6.65 -17.74
C TYR A 398 13.61 -5.25 -18.27
N PHE A 399 14.53 -5.10 -19.22
CA PHE A 399 14.84 -3.81 -19.84
C PHE A 399 14.20 -3.69 -21.20
N PRO A 400 13.65 -2.53 -21.58
CA PRO A 400 13.12 -2.29 -22.91
C PRO A 400 14.17 -2.62 -23.98
N GLY A 401 13.74 -3.30 -25.05
CA GLY A 401 14.61 -3.65 -26.18
C GLY A 401 15.60 -4.81 -25.92
N ASP A 402 15.57 -5.46 -24.75
CA ASP A 402 16.36 -6.67 -24.50
C ASP A 402 15.40 -7.87 -24.29
N PRO A 403 15.59 -8.99 -25.02
CA PRO A 403 14.70 -10.15 -24.94
C PRO A 403 14.93 -11.01 -23.68
N ARG A 404 15.88 -10.69 -22.83
CA ARG A 404 16.31 -11.51 -21.69
C ARG A 404 15.77 -10.97 -20.37
N ALA A 405 15.49 -11.89 -19.44
CA ALA A 405 15.37 -11.60 -18.02
C ALA A 405 16.75 -11.52 -17.37
N PHE A 406 16.99 -10.52 -16.58
CA PHE A 406 18.23 -10.36 -15.81
C PHE A 406 17.95 -10.68 -14.34
N THR A 407 18.65 -11.67 -13.78
CA THR A 407 18.54 -11.94 -12.34
C THR A 407 19.07 -10.75 -11.55
N ALA A 408 18.27 -10.34 -10.56
CA ALA A 408 18.63 -9.28 -9.65
C ALA A 408 18.79 -9.82 -8.22
N GLU A 409 19.71 -9.23 -7.45
CA GLU A 409 19.94 -9.54 -6.05
C GLU A 409 19.81 -8.26 -5.23
N ILE A 410 19.16 -8.34 -4.08
CA ILE A 410 19.07 -7.21 -3.14
C ILE A 410 20.48 -6.92 -2.62
N GLN A 411 20.90 -5.67 -2.72
CA GLN A 411 22.21 -5.23 -2.21
C GLN A 411 22.08 -4.52 -0.87
N GLU A 412 21.30 -3.44 -0.87
CA GLU A 412 21.13 -2.60 0.32
C GLU A 412 19.67 -2.23 0.47
N ILE A 413 19.21 -2.16 1.70
CA ILE A 413 17.86 -1.74 2.08
C ILE A 413 17.97 -0.60 3.07
N SER A 414 17.31 0.50 2.77
CA SER A 414 17.24 1.63 3.70
C SER A 414 16.47 1.24 4.96
N LYS A 415 16.99 1.67 6.11
CA LYS A 415 16.29 1.51 7.39
C LYS A 415 15.32 2.65 7.66
N GLU A 416 15.56 3.81 7.04
CA GLU A 416 14.86 5.06 7.34
C GLU A 416 13.81 5.41 6.29
N THR A 417 14.02 4.96 5.04
CA THR A 417 13.14 5.31 3.91
C THR A 417 12.73 4.07 3.13
N ASP A 418 11.69 4.19 2.33
CA ASP A 418 11.22 3.13 1.43
C ASP A 418 12.09 3.04 0.17
N LEU A 419 13.41 2.87 0.33
CA LEU A 419 14.36 2.72 -0.76
C LEU A 419 15.19 1.44 -0.58
N ALA A 420 15.56 0.85 -1.70
CA ALA A 420 16.49 -0.26 -1.78
C ALA A 420 17.35 -0.15 -3.05
N THR A 421 18.49 -0.86 -3.04
CA THR A 421 19.28 -1.10 -4.24
C THR A 421 19.39 -2.60 -4.52
N MET A 422 19.36 -2.91 -5.80
CA MET A 422 19.57 -4.27 -6.31
C MET A 422 20.79 -4.29 -7.23
N ARG A 423 21.40 -5.45 -7.35
CA ARG A 423 22.49 -5.72 -8.29
C ARG A 423 21.97 -6.58 -9.43
N VAL A 424 22.27 -6.16 -10.64
CA VAL A 424 21.98 -6.91 -11.88
C VAL A 424 23.29 -7.09 -12.63
N ASP A 425 23.58 -8.30 -13.13
CA ASP A 425 24.72 -8.53 -14.01
C ASP A 425 24.43 -7.98 -15.41
N MET A 426 24.94 -6.79 -15.67
CA MET A 426 24.72 -6.05 -16.91
C MET A 426 25.89 -6.13 -17.88
N LYS A 427 26.79 -7.15 -17.77
CA LYS A 427 28.02 -7.22 -18.60
C LYS A 427 27.76 -7.09 -20.10
N ASP A 428 26.66 -7.66 -20.57
CA ASP A 428 26.29 -7.69 -21.99
C ASP A 428 25.19 -6.69 -22.33
N LEU A 429 24.75 -5.88 -21.37
CA LEU A 429 23.68 -4.90 -21.53
C LEU A 429 24.24 -3.48 -21.39
N LYS A 430 24.31 -2.76 -22.50
CA LYS A 430 24.74 -1.36 -22.49
C LYS A 430 23.54 -0.48 -22.10
N ARG A 431 23.37 -0.23 -20.82
CA ARG A 431 22.43 0.77 -20.28
C ARG A 431 23.21 1.80 -19.49
N THR A 432 22.87 3.05 -19.72
CA THR A 432 23.51 4.17 -19.01
C THR A 432 22.86 4.33 -17.63
N ALA A 433 23.69 4.50 -16.60
CA ALA A 433 23.17 4.92 -15.30
C ALA A 433 22.53 6.30 -15.44
N LEU A 434 21.32 6.45 -14.89
CA LEU A 434 20.62 7.73 -14.91
C LEU A 434 21.38 8.75 -14.06
N THR A 435 21.41 9.98 -14.53
CA THR A 435 22.01 11.09 -13.78
C THR A 435 21.07 11.48 -12.65
N ILE A 436 21.54 11.39 -11.40
CA ILE A 436 20.79 11.83 -10.23
C ILE A 436 21.17 13.25 -9.82
N ASP A 437 20.24 14.00 -9.27
CA ASP A 437 20.50 15.31 -8.65
C ASP A 437 20.07 15.29 -7.17
N PRO A 438 21.00 14.99 -6.24
CA PRO A 438 20.70 14.91 -4.81
C PRO A 438 20.61 16.27 -4.11
N GLY A 439 20.81 17.37 -4.85
CA GLY A 439 20.78 18.72 -4.30
C GLY A 439 19.43 19.06 -3.66
N LYS A 440 19.45 19.76 -2.51
CA LYS A 440 18.20 20.19 -1.85
C LYS A 440 17.32 21.10 -2.71
N GLY A 441 17.90 21.77 -3.71
CA GLY A 441 17.19 22.62 -4.68
C GLY A 441 16.89 21.92 -6.02
N ALA A 442 17.13 20.61 -6.11
CA ALA A 442 16.92 19.86 -7.37
C ALA A 442 15.45 19.73 -7.74
N ALA A 443 14.55 19.77 -6.76
CA ALA A 443 13.11 19.83 -6.92
C ALA A 443 12.61 21.23 -6.54
N VAL A 444 11.75 21.83 -7.36
CA VAL A 444 11.16 23.15 -7.11
C VAL A 444 9.64 23.05 -7.33
N THR A 445 8.86 23.58 -6.38
CA THR A 445 7.39 23.58 -6.48
C THR A 445 6.93 24.31 -7.74
N GLY A 446 6.01 23.71 -8.48
CA GLY A 446 5.48 24.21 -9.75
C GLY A 446 6.31 23.82 -10.97
N GLU A 447 7.49 23.21 -10.81
CA GLU A 447 8.27 22.71 -11.94
C GLU A 447 7.64 21.49 -12.59
N PRO A 448 7.69 21.39 -13.94
CA PRO A 448 7.26 20.19 -14.64
C PRO A 448 8.24 19.04 -14.43
N ILE A 449 7.67 17.84 -14.38
CA ILE A 449 8.38 16.58 -14.18
C ILE A 449 7.96 15.54 -15.20
N VAL A 450 8.84 14.58 -15.44
CA VAL A 450 8.56 13.35 -16.17
C VAL A 450 8.74 12.16 -15.23
N LEU A 451 7.74 11.29 -15.18
CA LEU A 451 7.80 10.03 -14.48
C LEU A 451 7.83 8.88 -15.49
N MET A 452 8.72 7.93 -15.30
CA MET A 452 8.78 6.69 -16.07
C MET A 452 8.61 5.49 -15.14
N GLY A 453 7.75 4.55 -15.49
CA GLY A 453 7.55 3.36 -14.68
C GLY A 453 6.54 2.38 -15.26
N TYR A 454 6.38 1.25 -14.58
CA TYR A 454 5.51 0.16 -15.01
C TYR A 454 4.20 0.16 -14.20
N ALA A 455 3.53 1.31 -14.17
CA ALA A 455 2.24 1.46 -13.50
C ALA A 455 1.26 0.36 -13.94
N THR A 456 0.56 -0.25 -12.98
CA THR A 456 -0.32 -1.42 -13.15
C THR A 456 0.42 -2.70 -13.61
N GLY A 457 1.76 -2.70 -13.63
CA GLY A 457 2.58 -3.88 -13.88
C GLY A 457 2.22 -4.61 -15.19
N LEU A 458 2.07 -5.94 -15.10
CA LEU A 458 1.80 -6.81 -16.25
C LEU A 458 0.49 -6.47 -16.97
N ALA A 459 -0.58 -6.10 -16.24
CA ALA A 459 -1.87 -5.77 -16.83
C ALA A 459 -1.79 -4.59 -17.81
N ALA A 460 -1.01 -3.55 -17.48
CA ALA A 460 -0.83 -2.41 -18.38
C ALA A 460 0.02 -2.76 -19.63
N ILE A 461 0.97 -3.68 -19.51
CA ILE A 461 1.74 -4.15 -20.66
C ILE A 461 0.82 -4.91 -21.62
N LEU A 462 0.00 -5.84 -21.11
CA LEU A 462 -0.98 -6.59 -21.89
C LEU A 462 -2.06 -5.66 -22.49
N ALA A 463 -2.49 -4.62 -21.76
CA ALA A 463 -3.46 -3.64 -22.27
C ALA A 463 -2.95 -2.86 -23.49
N ARG A 464 -1.64 -2.63 -23.59
CA ARG A 464 -0.99 -1.94 -24.71
C ARG A 464 -0.59 -2.88 -25.85
N THR A 465 -0.63 -4.18 -25.61
CA THR A 465 -0.39 -5.21 -26.62
C THR A 465 -1.69 -5.45 -27.40
N ASP A 466 -1.61 -5.76 -28.68
CA ASP A 466 -2.81 -6.17 -29.43
C ASP A 466 -3.45 -7.41 -28.81
N GLU A 467 -4.77 -7.51 -28.91
CA GLU A 467 -5.55 -8.51 -28.17
C GLU A 467 -5.19 -9.95 -28.57
N ASP A 468 -4.96 -10.20 -29.85
CA ASP A 468 -4.61 -11.52 -30.35
C ASP A 468 -3.23 -11.98 -29.86
N THR A 469 -2.26 -11.07 -29.88
CA THR A 469 -0.91 -11.32 -29.33
C THR A 469 -0.97 -11.54 -27.82
N ALA A 470 -1.69 -10.71 -27.07
CA ALA A 470 -1.84 -10.87 -25.63
C ALA A 470 -2.49 -12.22 -25.28
N GLN A 471 -3.57 -12.59 -25.97
CA GLN A 471 -4.25 -13.87 -25.80
C GLN A 471 -3.33 -15.07 -26.16
N ASN A 472 -2.55 -14.94 -27.23
CA ASN A 472 -1.60 -15.96 -27.64
C ASN A 472 -0.52 -16.20 -26.57
N ILE A 473 0.07 -15.11 -26.04
CA ILE A 473 1.08 -15.18 -24.97
C ILE A 473 0.48 -15.88 -23.75
N MET A 474 -0.68 -15.45 -23.29
CA MET A 474 -1.32 -16.01 -22.11
C MET A 474 -1.66 -17.49 -22.28
N THR A 475 -2.13 -17.89 -23.45
CA THR A 475 -2.48 -19.29 -23.74
C THR A 475 -1.25 -20.21 -23.74
N HIS A 476 -0.11 -19.74 -24.26
CA HIS A 476 1.10 -20.55 -24.38
C HIS A 476 1.97 -20.56 -23.12
N SER A 477 1.95 -19.47 -22.34
CA SER A 477 2.76 -19.35 -21.12
C SER A 477 2.07 -19.94 -19.87
N GLY A 478 0.80 -20.30 -19.95
CA GLY A 478 0.02 -20.83 -18.83
C GLY A 478 -0.11 -19.81 -17.69
N SER A 479 -0.11 -20.31 -16.45
CA SER A 479 -0.22 -19.48 -15.23
C SER A 479 1.12 -18.98 -14.70
N ASP A 480 2.25 -19.28 -15.35
CA ASP A 480 3.58 -18.86 -14.90
C ASP A 480 3.87 -17.43 -15.40
N VAL A 481 3.79 -16.48 -14.50
CA VAL A 481 4.05 -15.06 -14.77
C VAL A 481 5.44 -14.81 -15.35
N SER A 482 6.46 -15.57 -14.92
CA SER A 482 7.82 -15.43 -15.45
C SER A 482 7.87 -15.79 -16.94
N GLN A 483 7.16 -16.84 -17.36
CA GLN A 483 7.09 -17.24 -18.77
C GLN A 483 6.33 -16.19 -19.62
N VAL A 484 5.27 -15.59 -19.06
CA VAL A 484 4.54 -14.49 -19.72
C VAL A 484 5.48 -13.31 -19.95
N LEU A 485 6.25 -12.91 -18.92
CA LEU A 485 7.20 -11.81 -19.02
C LEU A 485 8.35 -12.11 -19.99
N ASP A 486 8.88 -13.32 -19.99
CA ASP A 486 9.92 -13.74 -20.93
C ASP A 486 9.43 -13.67 -22.38
N GLU A 487 8.17 -14.05 -22.64
CA GLU A 487 7.60 -13.96 -23.96
C GLU A 487 7.33 -12.50 -24.39
N LEU A 488 6.85 -11.66 -23.45
CA LEU A 488 6.70 -10.22 -23.68
C LEU A 488 8.06 -9.55 -23.98
N ALA A 489 9.12 -9.93 -23.25
CA ALA A 489 10.48 -9.43 -23.49
C ALA A 489 11.00 -9.84 -24.87
N ARG A 490 10.85 -11.13 -25.24
CA ARG A 490 11.25 -11.62 -26.57
C ARG A 490 10.57 -10.89 -27.71
N ARG A 491 9.33 -10.46 -27.52
CA ARG A 491 8.55 -9.69 -28.51
C ARG A 491 8.78 -8.18 -28.42
N ASN A 492 9.67 -7.73 -27.54
CA ASN A 492 9.92 -6.31 -27.28
C ASN A 492 8.64 -5.53 -26.90
N LEU A 493 7.82 -6.10 -26.01
CA LEU A 493 6.57 -5.49 -25.55
C LEU A 493 6.68 -4.85 -24.15
N ILE A 494 7.82 -5.02 -23.48
CA ILE A 494 8.06 -4.45 -22.16
C ILE A 494 8.62 -3.04 -22.31
N HIS A 495 7.74 -2.04 -22.16
CA HIS A 495 8.09 -0.63 -22.16
C HIS A 495 7.45 0.10 -20.98
N PRO A 496 8.15 1.03 -20.31
CA PRO A 496 7.54 1.81 -19.24
C PRO A 496 6.42 2.71 -19.75
N LEU A 497 5.48 3.01 -18.87
CA LEU A 497 4.55 4.12 -19.06
C LEU A 497 5.25 5.40 -18.69
N ILE A 498 5.00 6.45 -19.47
CA ILE A 498 5.59 7.76 -19.28
C ILE A 498 4.45 8.73 -18.99
N THR A 499 4.53 9.42 -17.88
CA THR A 499 3.57 10.45 -17.52
C THR A 499 4.28 11.75 -17.19
N GLN A 500 3.59 12.85 -17.38
CA GLN A 500 4.08 14.21 -17.11
C GLN A 500 3.16 14.85 -16.07
N GLY A 501 3.70 15.75 -15.30
CA GLY A 501 3.00 16.51 -14.29
C GLY A 501 3.88 17.60 -13.70
N HIS A 502 3.52 18.11 -12.54
CA HIS A 502 4.22 19.17 -11.84
C HIS A 502 4.45 18.80 -10.38
N ILE A 503 5.47 19.41 -9.79
CA ILE A 503 5.70 19.32 -8.34
C ILE A 503 4.69 20.23 -7.66
N GLY A 504 3.81 19.64 -6.86
CA GLY A 504 2.81 20.37 -6.06
C GLY A 504 3.38 20.89 -4.76
N ASP A 505 4.23 20.09 -4.08
CA ASP A 505 4.85 20.46 -2.80
C ASP A 505 6.14 19.68 -2.56
N ILE A 506 7.00 20.21 -1.68
CA ILE A 506 8.28 19.59 -1.31
C ILE A 506 8.37 19.56 0.22
N LEU A 507 8.29 18.36 0.77
CA LEU A 507 8.44 18.07 2.18
C LEU A 507 9.88 17.61 2.48
N PRO A 508 10.32 17.59 3.74
CA PRO A 508 11.66 17.13 4.08
C PRO A 508 12.01 15.73 3.58
N ASP A 509 11.02 14.83 3.55
CA ASP A 509 11.15 13.41 3.20
C ASP A 509 10.37 12.99 1.95
N LYS A 510 9.61 13.92 1.32
CA LYS A 510 8.72 13.61 0.19
C LYS A 510 8.66 14.74 -0.83
N ILE A 511 8.45 14.36 -2.08
CA ILE A 511 8.05 15.23 -3.18
C ILE A 511 6.61 14.90 -3.51
N VAL A 512 5.72 15.88 -3.47
CA VAL A 512 4.32 15.74 -3.86
C VAL A 512 4.17 16.16 -5.31
N PHE A 513 3.52 15.35 -6.15
CA PHE A 513 3.37 15.64 -7.57
C PHE A 513 2.05 15.10 -8.13
N ASP A 514 1.61 15.61 -9.28
CA ASP A 514 0.34 15.27 -9.93
C ASP A 514 0.48 14.34 -11.16
N ALA A 515 1.71 13.98 -11.58
CA ALA A 515 1.91 13.00 -12.63
C ALA A 515 1.25 11.66 -12.27
N GLN A 516 0.46 11.10 -13.18
CA GLN A 516 -0.32 9.88 -12.91
C GLN A 516 0.58 8.65 -12.73
N THR A 517 0.32 7.88 -11.69
CA THR A 517 0.97 6.58 -11.44
C THR A 517 0.04 5.67 -10.62
N THR A 518 0.37 4.39 -10.54
CA THR A 518 -0.35 3.37 -9.76
C THR A 518 0.63 2.34 -9.20
N SER A 519 0.12 1.25 -8.61
CA SER A 519 0.92 0.07 -8.23
C SER A 519 1.78 -0.40 -9.41
N GLY A 520 3.03 -0.80 -9.14
CA GLY A 520 4.02 -1.14 -10.17
C GLY A 520 4.84 0.05 -10.69
N GLY A 521 4.32 1.29 -10.61
CA GLY A 521 5.11 2.50 -10.81
C GLY A 521 6.08 2.80 -9.66
N SER A 522 5.90 2.15 -8.51
CA SER A 522 6.82 2.23 -7.37
C SER A 522 8.25 1.90 -7.76
N GLY A 523 9.22 2.70 -7.35
CA GLY A 523 10.62 2.60 -7.75
C GLY A 523 10.96 3.34 -9.05
N GLY A 524 9.97 3.95 -9.71
CA GLY A 524 10.17 4.73 -10.94
C GLY A 524 10.90 6.04 -10.70
N PRO A 525 11.82 6.44 -11.61
CA PRO A 525 12.52 7.71 -11.52
C PRO A 525 11.59 8.88 -11.83
N LEU A 526 11.70 9.92 -11.02
CA LEU A 526 11.07 11.22 -11.20
C LEU A 526 12.13 12.19 -11.74
N PHE A 527 11.97 12.64 -12.96
CA PHE A 527 12.92 13.52 -13.63
C PHE A 527 12.48 14.99 -13.58
N ASN A 528 13.44 15.88 -13.43
CA ASN A 528 13.26 17.31 -13.68
C ASN A 528 13.44 17.64 -15.17
N GLN A 529 13.24 18.91 -15.53
CA GLN A 529 13.42 19.40 -16.92
C GLN A 529 14.85 19.24 -17.48
N GLN A 530 15.86 19.13 -16.60
CA GLN A 530 17.25 18.95 -17.00
C GLN A 530 17.61 17.47 -17.26
N GLY A 531 16.62 16.56 -17.19
CA GLY A 531 16.83 15.13 -17.39
C GLY A 531 17.52 14.44 -16.21
N LYS A 532 17.51 15.06 -15.04
CA LYS A 532 18.10 14.44 -13.84
C LYS A 532 17.04 13.86 -12.94
N VAL A 533 17.32 12.72 -12.36
CA VAL A 533 16.44 12.08 -11.38
C VAL A 533 16.51 12.85 -10.06
N ILE A 534 15.38 13.39 -9.61
CA ILE A 534 15.22 14.13 -8.36
C ILE A 534 14.51 13.34 -7.27
N GLY A 535 13.82 12.26 -7.64
CA GLY A 535 13.07 11.43 -6.70
C GLY A 535 12.77 10.04 -7.23
N VAL A 536 12.26 9.19 -6.34
CA VAL A 536 11.80 7.83 -6.59
C VAL A 536 10.34 7.72 -6.18
N THR A 537 9.45 7.37 -7.10
CA THR A 537 8.02 7.21 -6.82
C THR A 537 7.78 6.06 -5.84
N PHE A 538 6.94 6.25 -4.80
CA PHE A 538 6.73 5.20 -3.81
C PHE A 538 5.27 4.97 -3.37
N ALA A 539 4.38 5.93 -3.54
CA ALA A 539 3.00 5.81 -3.07
C ALA A 539 2.03 6.61 -3.93
N VAL A 540 0.79 6.14 -3.95
CA VAL A 540 -0.35 6.81 -4.57
C VAL A 540 -1.40 7.06 -3.50
N LEU A 541 -1.85 8.28 -3.35
CA LEU A 541 -2.95 8.62 -2.44
C LEU A 541 -4.28 8.18 -3.08
N LYS A 542 -4.80 7.03 -2.67
CA LYS A 542 -6.10 6.54 -3.15
C LYS A 542 -7.21 7.49 -2.69
N GLY A 543 -7.95 8.05 -3.64
CA GLY A 543 -9.11 8.92 -3.37
C GLY A 543 -8.86 10.42 -3.48
N PHE A 544 -7.62 10.85 -3.71
CA PHE A 544 -7.28 12.23 -4.02
C PHE A 544 -6.62 12.28 -5.40
N GLY A 545 -7.41 12.51 -6.44
CA GLY A 545 -6.93 12.57 -7.82
C GLY A 545 -6.03 13.80 -8.03
N GLY A 546 -4.72 13.63 -7.85
CA GLY A 546 -3.76 14.70 -8.11
C GLY A 546 -2.60 14.79 -7.12
N SER A 547 -2.45 13.86 -6.17
CA SER A 547 -1.29 13.86 -5.27
C SER A 547 -0.66 12.48 -5.16
N ASN A 548 0.49 12.32 -5.78
CA ASN A 548 1.36 11.18 -5.66
C ASN A 548 2.64 11.59 -4.91
N PHE A 549 3.36 10.63 -4.38
CA PHE A 549 4.54 10.87 -3.56
C PHE A 549 5.79 10.23 -4.16
N GLY A 550 6.89 10.98 -4.10
CA GLY A 550 8.24 10.51 -4.41
C GLY A 550 9.18 10.74 -3.24
N ILE A 551 10.07 9.81 -3.00
CA ILE A 551 11.18 9.98 -2.05
C ILE A 551 12.26 10.79 -2.75
N PRO A 552 12.73 11.92 -2.19
CA PRO A 552 13.83 12.67 -2.77
C PRO A 552 15.06 11.78 -3.00
N ILE A 553 15.68 11.89 -4.18
CA ILE A 553 16.76 10.99 -4.60
C ILE A 553 17.99 11.04 -3.68
N ARG A 554 18.20 12.13 -2.94
CA ARG A 554 19.30 12.25 -1.96
C ARG A 554 19.31 11.15 -0.91
N PHE A 555 18.15 10.56 -0.60
CA PHE A 555 18.07 9.43 0.34
C PHE A 555 18.61 8.13 -0.24
N SER A 556 18.86 8.05 -1.55
CA SER A 556 19.54 6.91 -2.16
C SER A 556 21.08 7.00 -2.07
N GLU A 557 21.66 8.18 -1.79
CA GLU A 557 23.12 8.35 -1.76
C GLU A 557 23.83 7.40 -0.80
N PRO A 558 23.37 7.18 0.46
CA PRO A 558 24.01 6.20 1.35
C PRO A 558 23.98 4.78 0.79
N LEU A 559 22.87 4.40 0.13
CA LEU A 559 22.71 3.08 -0.48
C LEU A 559 23.62 2.91 -1.71
N LEU A 560 23.86 4.00 -2.45
CA LEU A 560 24.74 4.01 -3.62
C LEU A 560 26.23 4.05 -3.23
N ALA A 561 26.57 4.61 -2.06
CA ALA A 561 27.93 4.71 -1.56
C ALA A 561 28.44 3.42 -0.86
N SER A 562 27.56 2.63 -0.23
CA SER A 562 27.91 1.55 0.71
C SER A 562 28.68 0.37 0.09
N SER A 563 28.72 0.22 -1.23
CA SER A 563 29.36 -0.93 -1.90
C SER A 563 30.77 -0.66 -2.45
N ALA A 564 31.37 0.48 -2.16
CA ALA A 564 32.78 0.73 -2.50
C ALA A 564 33.76 -0.01 -1.57
N GLY A 565 33.27 -0.63 -0.48
CA GLY A 565 34.09 -1.20 0.59
C GLY A 565 34.15 -2.73 0.72
N HIS A 566 33.42 -3.52 -0.09
CA HIS A 566 33.36 -4.99 0.06
C HIS A 566 34.02 -5.77 -1.09
N GLY A 567 34.87 -5.15 -1.86
CA GLY A 567 35.59 -5.74 -2.98
C GLY A 567 37.10 -5.85 -2.80
N ALA A 568 37.59 -5.98 -1.55
CA ALA A 568 38.99 -6.28 -1.28
C ALA A 568 39.13 -6.93 0.11
N ASN A 569 38.90 -8.23 0.18
CA ASN A 569 39.65 -9.17 1.02
C ASN A 569 39.38 -10.61 0.56
#